data_6f8f1b5225a1ff159d0bca8cb62c2da1
#
_entry.id   6f8f1b5225a1ff159d0bca8cb62c2da1
#
_cell.length_a   1.000
_cell.length_b   1.000
_cell.length_c   1.000
_cell.angle_alpha   90.00
_cell.angle_beta   90.00
_cell.angle_gamma   90.00
#
_symmetry.space_group_name_H-M   'P 1'
#
loop_
_entity.id
_entity.type
_entity.pdbx_description
1 polymer ?
#
loop_
_entity_poly.entity_id
_entity_poly.type
_entity_poly.pdbx_seq_one_letter_code
_entity_poly.pdbx_strand_id
1 'polypeptide(L)'
;MIVLSKEQIEEMVDPDQMMDQIEEAYRIYGSGEFYMPPRPTVEHENKQLMYMPCYTKDIIGTKILSIFPENSKLGLPSIDGIVLLNDYTTGAPLAVMDGQSVTAWRTGAVGGVGIRHLSRKDCRTVGIIGAGMQGFHQAVYACAARDIHTVYVFNHSDRDLTDYLERLKKAIDKEDVKVVQCKAVEELVRNSD
;
A
#
# COMPACT_ATOMS: atom_id res chain seq x y z
N MET A 1 -6.71 21.21 12.25
CA MET A 1 -5.90 20.31 11.43
C MET A 1 -5.49 19.11 12.28
N ILE A 2 -5.70 17.90 11.77
CA ILE A 2 -5.32 16.65 12.41
C ILE A 2 -3.94 16.23 11.89
N VAL A 3 -3.10 15.64 12.75
CA VAL A 3 -1.81 15.04 12.35
C VAL A 3 -1.87 13.57 12.71
N LEU A 4 -1.69 12.69 11.72
CA LEU A 4 -1.72 11.25 11.89
C LEU A 4 -0.34 10.64 11.64
N SER A 5 0.22 10.02 12.68
CA SER A 5 1.45 9.26 12.59
C SER A 5 1.24 7.92 11.89
N LYS A 6 2.33 7.25 11.57
CA LYS A 6 2.33 5.89 11.03
C LYS A 6 1.53 4.94 11.91
N GLU A 7 1.79 4.91 13.21
CA GLU A 7 1.18 4.01 14.17
C GLU A 7 -0.34 4.26 14.25
N GLN A 8 -0.75 5.52 14.28
CA GLN A 8 -2.18 5.88 14.30
C GLN A 8 -2.89 5.44 13.02
N ILE A 9 -2.24 5.56 11.86
CA ILE A 9 -2.82 5.08 10.59
C ILE A 9 -2.93 3.55 10.62
N GLU A 10 -1.90 2.84 11.06
CA GLU A 10 -1.90 1.38 11.12
C GLU A 10 -2.98 0.84 12.08
N GLU A 11 -3.26 1.53 13.18
CA GLU A 11 -4.34 1.17 14.13
C GLU A 11 -5.75 1.44 13.60
N MET A 12 -5.90 2.38 12.68
CA MET A 12 -7.22 2.82 12.16
C MET A 12 -7.65 2.09 10.89
N VAL A 13 -6.70 1.50 10.15
CA VAL A 13 -7.01 0.92 8.84
C VAL A 13 -7.76 -0.41 8.99
N ASP A 14 -8.95 -0.43 8.46
CA ASP A 14 -9.72 -1.64 8.17
C ASP A 14 -9.52 -2.01 6.69
N PRO A 15 -9.00 -3.21 6.36
CA PRO A 15 -8.74 -3.61 4.99
C PRO A 15 -9.97 -3.63 4.08
N ASP A 16 -11.13 -4.05 4.56
CA ASP A 16 -12.34 -4.11 3.75
C ASP A 16 -12.85 -2.71 3.43
N GLN A 17 -12.92 -1.83 4.43
CA GLN A 17 -13.31 -0.44 4.22
C GLN A 17 -12.33 0.28 3.28
N MET A 18 -11.02 0.02 3.41
CA MET A 18 -10.03 0.62 2.51
C MET A 18 -10.23 0.15 1.07
N MET A 19 -10.52 -1.14 0.83
CA MET A 19 -10.84 -1.62 -0.52
C MET A 19 -12.09 -0.95 -1.08
N ASP A 20 -13.13 -0.75 -0.28
CA ASP A 20 -14.35 -0.05 -0.70
C ASP A 20 -14.07 1.41 -1.09
N GLN A 21 -13.21 2.10 -0.34
CA GLN A 21 -12.77 3.45 -0.68
C GLN A 21 -11.91 3.50 -1.96
N ILE A 22 -11.09 2.48 -2.21
CA ILE A 22 -10.34 2.38 -3.47
C ILE A 22 -11.27 2.09 -4.65
N GLU A 23 -12.29 1.26 -4.48
CA GLU A 23 -13.31 1.06 -5.52
C GLU A 23 -14.04 2.37 -5.86
N GLU A 24 -14.41 3.15 -4.84
CA GLU A 24 -15.02 4.47 -5.06
C GLU A 24 -14.06 5.43 -5.77
N ALA A 25 -12.79 5.45 -5.40
CA ALA A 25 -11.78 6.24 -6.09
C ALA A 25 -11.67 5.86 -7.58
N TYR A 26 -11.79 4.57 -7.92
CA TYR A 26 -11.84 4.13 -9.31
C TYR A 26 -13.11 4.56 -10.03
N ARG A 27 -14.27 4.60 -9.34
CA ARG A 27 -15.52 5.14 -9.94
C ARG A 27 -15.39 6.63 -10.24
N ILE A 28 -14.85 7.42 -9.30
CA ILE A 28 -14.55 8.84 -9.51
C ILE A 28 -13.57 9.02 -10.68
N TYR A 29 -12.53 8.20 -10.74
CA TYR A 29 -11.59 8.22 -11.88
C TYR A 29 -12.28 7.91 -13.21
N GLY A 30 -13.14 6.92 -13.24
CA GLY A 30 -13.90 6.51 -14.44
C GLY A 30 -14.94 7.54 -14.86
N SER A 31 -15.54 8.29 -13.94
CA SER A 31 -16.52 9.35 -14.26
C SER A 31 -15.86 10.65 -14.73
N GLY A 32 -14.57 10.84 -14.46
CA GLY A 32 -13.86 12.09 -14.72
C GLY A 32 -14.17 13.23 -13.76
N GLU A 33 -14.86 12.95 -12.66
CA GLU A 33 -15.22 13.95 -11.62
C GLU A 33 -14.04 14.28 -10.69
N PHE A 34 -12.89 14.51 -11.27
CA PHE A 34 -11.68 14.93 -10.55
C PHE A 34 -10.82 15.83 -11.46
N TYR A 35 -9.92 16.57 -10.84
CA TYR A 35 -8.89 17.30 -11.54
C TYR A 35 -7.52 16.98 -10.96
N MET A 36 -6.65 16.43 -11.80
CA MET A 36 -5.28 16.10 -11.44
C MET A 36 -4.34 16.84 -12.40
N PRO A 37 -3.72 17.94 -11.96
CA PRO A 37 -2.76 18.68 -12.78
C PRO A 37 -1.48 17.85 -12.99
N PRO A 38 -0.60 18.24 -13.94
CA PRO A 38 0.73 17.69 -14.04
C PRO A 38 1.43 17.72 -12.68
N ARG A 39 2.22 16.69 -12.38
CA ARG A 39 2.92 16.54 -11.11
C ARG A 39 4.23 17.31 -11.13
N PRO A 40 4.33 18.52 -10.54
CA PRO A 40 5.58 19.26 -10.49
C PRO A 40 6.63 18.45 -9.74
N THR A 41 7.81 18.30 -10.35
CA THR A 41 8.97 17.70 -9.71
C THR A 41 10.07 18.74 -9.68
N VAL A 42 10.60 18.99 -8.49
CA VAL A 42 11.78 19.84 -8.29
C VAL A 42 12.97 18.91 -8.06
N GLU A 43 13.93 19.01 -8.94
CA GLU A 43 15.16 18.21 -8.89
C GLU A 43 16.36 19.09 -8.65
N HIS A 44 17.21 18.69 -7.75
CA HIS A 44 18.50 19.33 -7.49
C HIS A 44 19.53 18.23 -7.19
N GLU A 45 20.59 18.15 -7.99
CA GLU A 45 21.55 17.05 -8.01
C GLU A 45 20.82 15.71 -8.22
N ASN A 46 20.97 14.76 -7.28
CA ASN A 46 20.29 13.46 -7.29
C ASN A 46 19.10 13.39 -6.32
N LYS A 47 18.57 14.54 -5.89
CA LYS A 47 17.46 14.66 -4.92
C LYS A 47 16.24 15.23 -5.61
N GLN A 48 15.07 14.67 -5.30
CA GLN A 48 13.82 15.10 -5.91
C GLN A 48 12.74 15.34 -4.86
N LEU A 49 11.95 16.39 -5.08
CA LEU A 49 10.66 16.60 -4.42
C LEU A 49 9.56 16.60 -5.46
N MET A 50 8.59 15.72 -5.30
CA MET A 50 7.45 15.60 -6.20
C MET A 50 6.16 16.00 -5.48
N TYR A 51 5.37 16.87 -6.11
CA TYR A 51 4.09 17.32 -5.62
C TYR A 51 2.98 16.67 -6.45
N MET A 52 2.04 16.02 -5.80
CA MET A 52 1.00 15.22 -6.45
C MET A 52 -0.39 15.68 -5.99
N PRO A 53 -0.85 16.85 -6.45
CA PRO A 53 -2.17 17.34 -6.10
C PRO A 53 -3.27 16.62 -6.87
N CYS A 54 -4.42 16.47 -6.24
CA CYS A 54 -5.64 15.95 -6.84
C CYS A 54 -6.84 16.63 -6.20
N TYR A 55 -7.75 17.10 -7.01
CA TYR A 55 -8.99 17.75 -6.60
C TYR A 55 -10.17 16.82 -6.87
N THR A 56 -10.98 16.61 -5.87
CA THR A 56 -12.31 16.00 -6.01
C THR A 56 -13.37 17.05 -5.64
N LYS A 57 -14.64 16.69 -5.64
CA LYS A 57 -15.72 17.64 -5.34
C LYS A 57 -15.69 18.17 -3.89
N ASP A 58 -15.10 17.43 -2.95
CA ASP A 58 -15.17 17.74 -1.52
C ASP A 58 -13.79 17.99 -0.89
N ILE A 59 -12.72 17.45 -1.48
CA ILE A 59 -11.38 17.39 -0.89
C ILE A 59 -10.32 17.73 -1.94
N ILE A 60 -9.29 18.42 -1.51
CA ILE A 60 -8.02 18.55 -2.23
C ILE A 60 -7.00 17.69 -1.49
N GLY A 61 -6.53 16.62 -2.14
CA GLY A 61 -5.44 15.81 -1.62
C GLY A 61 -4.12 16.17 -2.29
N THR A 62 -3.06 16.36 -1.52
CA THR A 62 -1.72 16.57 -2.07
C THR A 62 -0.73 15.64 -1.39
N LYS A 63 -0.13 14.74 -2.15
CA LYS A 63 1.02 13.97 -1.67
C LYS A 63 2.29 14.72 -2.03
N ILE A 64 3.14 14.96 -1.04
CA ILE A 64 4.49 15.50 -1.21
C ILE A 64 5.45 14.35 -0.95
N LEU A 65 6.24 14.00 -1.96
CA LEU A 65 7.15 12.87 -1.96
C LEU A 65 8.58 13.34 -2.12
N SER A 66 9.48 12.89 -1.25
CA SER A 66 10.92 13.07 -1.39
C SER A 66 11.58 11.78 -1.90
N ILE A 67 12.54 11.91 -2.82
CA ILE A 67 13.35 10.80 -3.35
C ILE A 67 14.81 11.16 -3.15
N PHE A 68 15.45 10.49 -2.19
CA PHE A 68 16.82 10.71 -1.78
C PHE A 68 17.59 9.38 -1.81
N PRO A 69 18.16 8.98 -2.96
CA PRO A 69 18.77 7.65 -3.14
C PRO A 69 19.86 7.31 -2.13
N GLU A 70 20.64 8.32 -1.71
CA GLU A 70 21.75 8.15 -0.77
C GLU A 70 21.31 7.84 0.67
N ASN A 71 20.04 8.06 1.01
CA ASN A 71 19.50 7.77 2.34
C ASN A 71 19.67 6.30 2.75
N SER A 72 19.69 5.39 1.79
CA SER A 72 19.93 3.96 2.05
C SER A 72 21.30 3.72 2.72
N LYS A 73 22.31 4.52 2.43
CA LYS A 73 23.63 4.47 3.06
C LYS A 73 23.61 4.93 4.52
N LEU A 74 22.58 5.70 4.91
CA LEU A 74 22.37 6.21 6.26
C LEU A 74 21.36 5.36 7.05
N GLY A 75 20.87 4.26 6.49
CA GLY A 75 19.80 3.46 7.09
C GLY A 75 18.43 4.15 7.08
N LEU A 76 18.26 5.20 6.29
CA LEU A 76 17.01 5.94 6.14
C LEU A 76 16.27 5.52 4.85
N PRO A 77 14.93 5.70 4.78
CA PRO A 77 14.18 5.48 3.57
C PRO A 77 14.67 6.37 2.42
N SER A 78 14.86 5.77 1.24
CA SER A 78 15.18 6.54 0.03
C SER A 78 13.98 7.31 -0.52
N ILE A 79 12.79 6.89 -0.15
CA ILE A 79 11.52 7.54 -0.52
C ILE A 79 10.75 7.78 0.77
N ASP A 80 10.34 9.04 0.98
CA ASP A 80 9.53 9.46 2.13
C ASP A 80 8.53 10.53 1.70
N GLY A 81 7.60 10.90 2.57
CA GLY A 81 6.66 11.95 2.24
C GLY A 81 5.48 12.06 3.19
N ILE A 82 4.63 13.01 2.87
CA ILE A 82 3.38 13.28 3.59
C ILE A 82 2.21 13.33 2.62
N VAL A 83 1.00 13.13 3.15
CA VAL A 83 -0.26 13.43 2.47
C VAL A 83 -0.95 14.54 3.23
N LEU A 84 -1.25 15.63 2.54
CA LEU A 84 -2.01 16.77 3.03
C LEU A 84 -3.44 16.73 2.46
N LEU A 85 -4.44 16.96 3.31
CA LEU A 85 -5.82 17.14 2.90
C LEU A 85 -6.26 18.58 3.21
N ASN A 86 -6.92 19.20 2.23
CA ASN A 86 -7.56 20.49 2.38
C ASN A 86 -9.04 20.39 2.04
N ASP A 87 -9.85 21.19 2.71
CA ASP A 87 -11.24 21.41 2.35
C ASP A 87 -11.33 22.08 0.97
N TYR A 88 -12.15 21.52 0.09
CA TYR A 88 -12.26 22.02 -1.28
C TYR A 88 -12.81 23.44 -1.37
N THR A 89 -13.74 23.80 -0.49
CA THR A 89 -14.46 25.09 -0.55
C THR A 89 -13.65 26.23 0.03
N THR A 90 -12.97 25.98 1.15
CA THR A 90 -12.29 27.02 1.93
C THR A 90 -10.77 27.01 1.78
N GLY A 91 -10.20 25.92 1.26
CA GLY A 91 -8.77 25.69 1.22
C GLY A 91 -8.14 25.38 2.58
N ALA A 92 -8.93 25.31 3.65
CA ALA A 92 -8.43 25.07 5.00
C ALA A 92 -7.72 23.72 5.12
N PRO A 93 -6.53 23.63 5.75
CA PRO A 93 -5.86 22.37 5.97
C PRO A 93 -6.64 21.52 7.00
N LEU A 94 -7.03 20.32 6.61
CA LEU A 94 -7.80 19.38 7.42
C LEU A 94 -6.90 18.39 8.14
N ALA A 95 -5.99 17.74 7.40
CA ALA A 95 -5.12 16.71 7.94
C ALA A 95 -3.76 16.65 7.25
N VAL A 96 -2.75 16.23 8.02
CA VAL A 96 -1.44 15.80 7.51
C VAL A 96 -1.21 14.37 8.00
N MET A 97 -0.82 13.48 7.08
CA MET A 97 -0.67 12.06 7.34
C MET A 97 0.71 11.56 6.90
N ASP A 98 1.24 10.54 7.58
CA ASP A 98 2.42 9.82 7.14
C ASP A 98 2.23 9.25 5.74
N GLY A 99 3.06 9.67 4.79
CA GLY A 99 2.90 9.34 3.39
C GLY A 99 3.34 7.92 3.04
N GLN A 100 4.24 7.32 3.84
CA GLN A 100 4.66 5.94 3.63
C GLN A 100 3.54 4.97 4.01
N SER A 101 2.91 5.16 5.16
CA SER A 101 1.79 4.35 5.62
C SER A 101 0.61 4.44 4.68
N VAL A 102 0.18 5.68 4.33
CA VAL A 102 -0.89 5.85 3.35
C VAL A 102 -0.56 5.16 2.03
N THR A 103 0.70 5.25 1.57
CA THR A 103 1.12 4.58 0.32
C THR A 103 1.08 3.07 0.44
N ALA A 104 1.52 2.51 1.56
CA ALA A 104 1.57 1.07 1.77
C ALA A 104 0.15 0.47 1.78
N TRP A 105 -0.71 1.02 2.60
CA TRP A 105 -2.09 0.55 2.76
C TRP A 105 -2.93 0.75 1.49
N ARG A 106 -2.94 1.97 0.89
CA ARG A 106 -3.71 2.21 -0.33
C ARG A 106 -3.23 1.37 -1.52
N THR A 107 -1.92 1.05 -1.60
CA THR A 107 -1.40 0.24 -2.70
C THR A 107 -1.74 -1.24 -2.52
N GLY A 108 -1.70 -1.73 -1.29
CA GLY A 108 -2.21 -3.06 -0.97
C GLY A 108 -3.70 -3.19 -1.31
N ALA A 109 -4.51 -2.18 -0.95
CA ALA A 109 -5.93 -2.16 -1.25
C ALA A 109 -6.24 -2.18 -2.75
N VAL A 110 -5.42 -1.51 -3.59
CA VAL A 110 -5.54 -1.62 -5.07
C VAL A 110 -5.41 -3.07 -5.53
N GLY A 111 -4.43 -3.81 -5.00
CA GLY A 111 -4.27 -5.24 -5.28
C GLY A 111 -5.45 -6.07 -4.76
N GLY A 112 -5.92 -5.77 -3.55
CA GLY A 112 -7.11 -6.39 -2.96
C GLY A 112 -8.36 -6.22 -3.83
N VAL A 113 -8.60 -5.00 -4.34
CA VAL A 113 -9.70 -4.73 -5.29
C VAL A 113 -9.52 -5.54 -6.58
N GLY A 114 -8.31 -5.61 -7.13
CA GLY A 114 -8.01 -6.45 -8.28
C GLY A 114 -8.34 -7.92 -8.02
N ILE A 115 -7.94 -8.46 -6.87
CA ILE A 115 -8.27 -9.83 -6.45
C ILE A 115 -9.78 -10.00 -6.28
N ARG A 116 -10.46 -9.04 -5.65
CA ARG A 116 -11.91 -9.07 -5.41
C ARG A 116 -12.73 -9.21 -6.71
N HIS A 117 -12.28 -8.58 -7.79
CA HIS A 117 -13.00 -8.58 -9.06
C HIS A 117 -12.48 -9.59 -10.08
N LEU A 118 -11.20 -9.91 -10.09
CA LEU A 118 -10.57 -10.64 -11.18
C LEU A 118 -10.16 -12.08 -10.82
N SER A 119 -9.94 -12.40 -9.52
CA SER A 119 -9.57 -13.77 -9.16
C SER A 119 -10.79 -14.69 -9.06
N ARG A 120 -10.56 -15.99 -9.20
CA ARG A 120 -11.58 -17.00 -8.92
C ARG A 120 -12.05 -16.88 -7.46
N LYS A 121 -13.33 -17.16 -7.21
CA LYS A 121 -13.89 -17.06 -5.84
C LYS A 121 -13.46 -18.20 -4.92
N ASP A 122 -13.00 -19.30 -5.48
CA ASP A 122 -12.57 -20.51 -4.79
C ASP A 122 -11.05 -20.57 -4.53
N CYS A 123 -10.32 -19.48 -4.80
CA CYS A 123 -8.89 -19.38 -4.46
C CYS A 123 -8.68 -19.58 -2.96
N ARG A 124 -7.66 -20.39 -2.60
CA ARG A 124 -7.26 -20.72 -1.23
C ARG A 124 -5.81 -20.40 -0.94
N THR A 125 -5.06 -20.07 -1.98
CA THR A 125 -3.63 -19.84 -1.87
C THR A 125 -3.23 -18.56 -2.61
N VAL A 126 -2.21 -17.87 -2.10
CA VAL A 126 -1.61 -16.71 -2.76
C VAL A 126 -0.10 -16.77 -2.70
N GLY A 127 0.56 -16.44 -3.80
CA GLY A 127 2.01 -16.34 -3.90
C GLY A 127 2.49 -14.88 -3.95
N ILE A 128 3.43 -14.53 -3.09
CA ILE A 128 4.05 -13.22 -3.01
C ILE A 128 5.53 -13.32 -3.38
N ILE A 129 5.92 -12.69 -4.48
CA ILE A 129 7.30 -12.57 -4.91
C ILE A 129 7.83 -11.20 -4.47
N GLY A 130 8.74 -11.20 -3.50
CA GLY A 130 9.33 -10.02 -2.89
C GLY A 130 8.76 -9.71 -1.49
N ALA A 131 9.58 -10.01 -0.46
CA ALA A 131 9.26 -9.79 0.95
C ALA A 131 9.53 -8.33 1.40
N GLY A 132 9.10 -7.36 0.63
CA GLY A 132 9.18 -5.93 0.97
C GLY A 132 7.87 -5.41 1.57
N MET A 133 7.82 -4.09 1.81
CA MET A 133 6.64 -3.40 2.34
C MET A 133 5.39 -3.65 1.45
N GLN A 134 5.54 -3.56 0.13
CA GLN A 134 4.41 -3.78 -0.77
C GLN A 134 3.95 -5.24 -0.77
N GLY A 135 4.87 -6.22 -0.82
CA GLY A 135 4.51 -7.63 -0.72
C GLY A 135 3.75 -7.96 0.56
N PHE A 136 4.12 -7.31 1.67
CA PHE A 136 3.42 -7.45 2.95
C PHE A 136 1.94 -7.03 2.85
N HIS A 137 1.68 -5.81 2.38
CA HIS A 137 0.32 -5.30 2.28
C HIS A 137 -0.50 -6.02 1.19
N GLN A 138 0.13 -6.42 0.08
CA GLN A 138 -0.53 -7.25 -0.93
C GLN A 138 -1.03 -8.58 -0.35
N ALA A 139 -0.23 -9.24 0.50
CA ALA A 139 -0.64 -10.47 1.17
C ALA A 139 -1.81 -10.24 2.14
N VAL A 140 -1.77 -9.18 2.96
CA VAL A 140 -2.85 -8.83 3.89
C VAL A 140 -4.15 -8.62 3.13
N TYR A 141 -4.13 -7.82 2.05
CA TYR A 141 -5.31 -7.54 1.25
C TYR A 141 -5.80 -8.74 0.42
N ALA A 142 -4.92 -9.63 0.01
CA ALA A 142 -5.33 -10.88 -0.63
C ALA A 142 -6.13 -11.75 0.34
N CYS A 143 -5.69 -11.84 1.60
CA CYS A 143 -6.39 -12.57 2.65
C CYS A 143 -7.70 -11.88 3.08
N ALA A 144 -7.81 -10.57 2.97
CA ALA A 144 -9.07 -9.84 3.17
C ALA A 144 -10.05 -10.08 2.00
N ALA A 145 -9.57 -10.02 0.76
CA ALA A 145 -10.39 -10.14 -0.44
C ALA A 145 -10.90 -11.56 -0.72
N ARG A 146 -10.23 -12.61 -0.23
CA ARG A 146 -10.54 -14.03 -0.44
C ARG A 146 -10.30 -14.84 0.83
N ASP A 147 -10.90 -16.03 0.85
CA ASP A 147 -10.72 -17.01 1.92
C ASP A 147 -9.40 -17.78 1.70
N ILE A 148 -8.28 -17.08 1.86
CA ILE A 148 -6.94 -17.64 1.68
C ILE A 148 -6.55 -18.45 2.92
N HIS A 149 -6.06 -19.67 2.71
CA HIS A 149 -5.57 -20.56 3.76
C HIS A 149 -4.03 -20.63 3.80
N THR A 150 -3.35 -20.32 2.69
CA THR A 150 -1.89 -20.32 2.65
C THR A 150 -1.35 -19.15 1.85
N VAL A 151 -0.41 -18.44 2.44
CA VAL A 151 0.39 -17.39 1.79
C VAL A 151 1.79 -17.94 1.57
N TYR A 152 2.18 -18.10 0.32
CA TYR A 152 3.54 -18.46 -0.07
C TYR A 152 4.36 -17.21 -0.32
N VAL A 153 5.55 -17.12 0.27
CA VAL A 153 6.44 -15.97 0.14
C VAL A 153 7.78 -16.40 -0.42
N PHE A 154 8.24 -15.79 -1.49
CA PHE A 154 9.59 -15.93 -2.00
C PHE A 154 10.29 -14.58 -2.01
N ASN A 155 11.57 -14.57 -1.66
CA ASN A 155 12.41 -13.37 -1.76
C ASN A 155 13.73 -13.71 -2.46
N HIS A 156 14.13 -12.86 -3.39
CA HIS A 156 15.33 -13.12 -4.20
C HIS A 156 16.64 -13.06 -3.39
N SER A 157 16.71 -12.22 -2.37
CA SER A 157 17.89 -12.18 -1.49
C SER A 157 17.78 -13.21 -0.37
N ASP A 158 18.93 -13.74 0.04
CA ASP A 158 19.07 -14.76 1.11
C ASP A 158 18.91 -14.18 2.53
N ARG A 159 18.24 -13.03 2.67
CA ARG A 159 17.98 -12.46 3.99
C ARG A 159 17.05 -13.35 4.80
N ASP A 160 17.27 -13.38 6.11
CA ASP A 160 16.32 -14.02 7.03
C ASP A 160 14.94 -13.33 6.96
N LEU A 161 13.90 -14.12 6.76
CA LEU A 161 12.51 -13.64 6.68
C LEU A 161 11.70 -13.95 7.94
N THR A 162 12.28 -14.53 8.98
CA THR A 162 11.55 -14.96 10.19
C THR A 162 10.67 -13.84 10.75
N ASP A 163 11.25 -12.68 11.04
CA ASP A 163 10.49 -11.52 11.54
C ASP A 163 9.41 -11.06 10.56
N TYR A 164 9.71 -11.05 9.26
CA TYR A 164 8.74 -10.67 8.23
C TYR A 164 7.52 -11.63 8.23
N LEU A 165 7.75 -12.93 8.28
CA LEU A 165 6.69 -13.94 8.24
C LEU A 165 5.83 -13.91 9.52
N GLU A 166 6.44 -13.72 10.68
CA GLU A 166 5.73 -13.57 11.95
C GLU A 166 4.85 -12.31 11.97
N ARG A 167 5.40 -11.18 11.54
CA ARG A 167 4.63 -9.93 11.42
C ARG A 167 3.50 -10.05 10.40
N LEU A 168 3.75 -10.70 9.26
CA LEU A 168 2.73 -10.93 8.25
C LEU A 168 1.59 -11.81 8.79
N LYS A 169 1.94 -12.91 9.48
CA LYS A 169 0.94 -13.78 10.12
C LYS A 169 0.09 -13.02 11.12
N LYS A 170 0.71 -12.17 11.93
CA LYS A 170 0.01 -11.33 12.90
C LYS A 170 -0.91 -10.29 12.22
N ALA A 171 -0.45 -9.66 11.13
CA ALA A 171 -1.21 -8.65 10.42
C ALA A 171 -2.41 -9.21 9.64
N ILE A 172 -2.33 -10.47 9.20
CA ILE A 172 -3.46 -11.17 8.57
C ILE A 172 -4.58 -11.44 9.58
N ASP A 173 -4.23 -11.62 10.85
CA ASP A 173 -5.16 -11.83 11.99
C ASP A 173 -6.20 -12.95 11.74
N LYS A 174 -5.78 -14.02 11.09
CA LYS A 174 -6.56 -15.24 10.86
C LYS A 174 -5.78 -16.46 11.33
N GLU A 175 -6.28 -17.15 12.34
CA GLU A 175 -5.56 -18.28 12.98
C GLU A 175 -5.22 -19.40 11.98
N ASP A 176 -6.15 -19.69 11.08
CA ASP A 176 -6.05 -20.80 10.12
C ASP A 176 -5.13 -20.53 8.93
N VAL A 177 -4.70 -19.28 8.70
CA VAL A 177 -3.83 -18.94 7.58
C VAL A 177 -2.39 -19.34 7.87
N LYS A 178 -1.80 -20.14 6.99
CA LYS A 178 -0.39 -20.51 7.03
C LYS A 178 0.43 -19.50 6.19
N VAL A 179 1.59 -19.10 6.72
CA VAL A 179 2.57 -18.31 5.97
C VAL A 179 3.81 -19.14 5.77
N VAL A 180 4.18 -19.41 4.51
CA VAL A 180 5.22 -20.38 4.14
C VAL A 180 6.27 -19.71 3.27
N GLN A 181 7.54 -19.80 3.65
CA GLN A 181 8.65 -19.37 2.81
C GLN A 181 8.96 -20.41 1.76
N CYS A 182 8.96 -20.03 0.49
CA CYS A 182 9.43 -20.85 -0.63
C CYS A 182 10.91 -20.63 -0.90
N LYS A 183 11.60 -21.67 -1.34
CA LYS A 183 13.02 -21.63 -1.71
C LYS A 183 13.25 -21.25 -3.17
N ALA A 184 12.23 -21.39 -4.00
CA ALA A 184 12.27 -21.08 -5.44
C ALA A 184 10.94 -20.44 -5.90
N VAL A 185 11.02 -19.63 -6.95
CA VAL A 185 9.83 -19.01 -7.58
C VAL A 185 8.92 -20.09 -8.17
N GLU A 186 9.48 -21.12 -8.76
CA GLU A 186 8.74 -22.24 -9.37
C GLU A 186 7.91 -23.00 -8.34
N GLU A 187 8.45 -23.18 -7.12
CA GLU A 187 7.72 -23.78 -6.00
C GLU A 187 6.51 -22.92 -5.63
N LEU A 188 6.72 -21.61 -5.49
CA LEU A 188 5.66 -20.65 -5.17
C LEU A 188 4.56 -20.68 -6.24
N VAL A 189 4.94 -20.55 -7.51
CA VAL A 189 3.97 -20.50 -8.63
C VAL A 189 3.15 -21.79 -8.74
N ARG A 190 3.77 -22.96 -8.52
CA ARG A 190 3.05 -24.25 -8.57
C ARG A 190 2.05 -24.44 -7.44
N ASN A 191 2.26 -23.79 -6.30
CA ASN A 191 1.45 -23.94 -5.10
C ASN A 191 0.41 -22.81 -4.92
N SER A 192 0.39 -21.83 -5.83
CA SER A 192 -0.49 -20.66 -5.72
C SER A 192 -1.58 -20.69 -6.80
N ASP A 193 -2.78 -20.21 -6.39
CA ASP A 193 -3.92 -19.98 -7.27
C ASP A 193 -3.75 -18.78 -8.20
#